data_bea9dc1a71a384d4dd2923aa77a8b772
#
_entry.id   bea9dc1a71a384d4dd2923aa77a8b772
#
_cell.length_a   1.000
_cell.length_b   1.000
_cell.length_c   1.000
_cell.angle_alpha   90.00
_cell.angle_beta   90.00
_cell.angle_gamma   90.00
#
_symmetry.space_group_name_H-M   'P 1'
#
loop_
_entity.id
_entity.type
_entity.pdbx_description
1 polymer ?
#
loop_
_entity_poly.entity_id
_entity_poly.type
_entity_poly.pdbx_seq_one_letter_code
_entity_poly.pdbx_strand_id
1 'polypeptide(L)'
;MNHDFLSHRDARSTGAFDYRTPSAQFRCREGVLSIRPVGPEFGVREEEVVLAELESCLQQVGRRLRSIALDMTDIATPKSHGLKFCFELSRRAKRDHASMSIRVGSTA
;
A
#
# COMPACT_ATOMS: atom_id res chain seq x y z
N MET A 1 -10.72 -11.06 -21.98
CA MET A 1 -10.58 -11.17 -21.54
C MET A 1 -10.31 -11.49 -21.20
N ASN A 2 -10.08 -11.18 -20.93
CA ASN A 2 -9.93 -11.30 -20.26
C ASN A 2 -9.48 -11.53 -19.96
N HIS A 3 -9.10 -11.17 -19.69
CA HIS A 3 -8.81 -11.29 -18.99
C HIS A 3 -8.20 -11.49 -18.61
N ASP A 4 -7.91 -11.33 -18.48
CA ASP A 4 -7.51 -11.45 -17.85
C ASP A 4 -6.75 -11.67 -17.40
N PHE A 5 -6.51 -11.34 -17.49
CA PHE A 5 -5.86 -11.38 -16.76
C PHE A 5 -5.66 -12.22 -16.10
N LEU A 6 -5.53 -12.33 -15.79
CA LEU A 6 -5.42 -12.99 -15.03
C LEU A 6 -5.76 -13.73 -14.51
N SER A 7 -5.85 -13.92 -14.65
CA SER A 7 -6.47 -14.56 -14.00
C SER A 7 -6.76 -14.28 -12.98
N HIS A 8 -6.76 -14.06 -13.00
CA HIS A 8 -7.32 -13.36 -12.12
C HIS A 8 -8.44 -13.79 -11.33
N ARG A 9 -9.07 -14.89 -11.59
CA ARG A 9 -10.29 -15.32 -11.00
C ARG A 9 -10.11 -15.71 -9.56
N ASP A 10 -9.03 -16.41 -9.27
CA ASP A 10 -8.70 -16.77 -7.90
C ASP A 10 -8.43 -15.55 -7.05
N ALA A 11 -7.74 -14.59 -7.62
CA ALA A 11 -7.46 -13.36 -6.91
C ALA A 11 -8.74 -12.67 -6.51
N ARG A 12 -9.74 -12.67 -7.39
CA ARG A 12 -11.00 -12.02 -7.07
C ARG A 12 -11.74 -12.73 -5.94
N SER A 13 -11.77 -14.05 -5.96
CA SER A 13 -12.52 -14.77 -4.95
C SER A 13 -11.85 -14.70 -3.59
N THR A 14 -10.53 -14.63 -3.53
CA THR A 14 -9.81 -14.54 -2.28
C THR A 14 -9.45 -13.11 -1.90
N GLY A 15 -9.54 -12.18 -2.85
CA GLY A 15 -9.10 -10.82 -2.63
C GLY A 15 -7.58 -10.68 -2.61
N ALA A 16 -6.86 -11.72 -2.99
CA ALA A 16 -5.41 -11.68 -2.99
C ALA A 16 -4.89 -11.11 -4.30
N PHE A 17 -3.88 -10.25 -4.22
CA PHE A 17 -3.23 -9.73 -5.42
C PHE A 17 -1.83 -9.25 -5.10
N ASP A 18 -1.04 -9.15 -6.15
CA ASP A 18 0.27 -8.53 -6.13
C ASP A 18 0.28 -7.49 -7.23
N TYR A 19 0.70 -6.29 -6.89
CA TYR A 19 0.67 -5.19 -7.84
C TYR A 19 1.94 -4.38 -7.64
N ARG A 20 2.70 -4.20 -8.70
CA ARG A 20 3.97 -3.51 -8.62
C ARG A 20 4.00 -2.37 -9.63
N THR A 21 4.40 -1.21 -9.17
CA THR A 21 4.63 -0.06 -10.03
C THR A 21 6.06 0.41 -9.82
N PRO A 22 6.54 1.37 -10.64
CA PRO A 22 7.86 1.94 -10.37
C PRO A 22 7.97 2.62 -9.01
N SER A 23 6.84 3.02 -8.42
CA SER A 23 6.84 3.78 -7.18
C SER A 23 6.63 2.93 -5.94
N ALA A 24 5.98 1.78 -6.05
CA ALA A 24 5.67 0.99 -4.87
C ALA A 24 5.27 -0.42 -5.23
N GLN A 25 5.32 -1.29 -4.23
CA GLN A 25 4.79 -2.63 -4.33
C GLN A 25 3.60 -2.74 -3.41
N PHE A 26 2.53 -3.37 -3.91
CA PHE A 26 1.31 -3.58 -3.16
C PHE A 26 1.00 -5.07 -3.16
N ARG A 27 0.65 -5.58 -2.00
CA ARG A 27 0.28 -6.98 -1.88
C ARG A 27 -0.88 -7.11 -0.93
N CYS A 28 -1.86 -7.89 -1.32
CA CYS A 28 -3.00 -8.14 -0.46
C CYS A 28 -3.13 -9.64 -0.21
N ARG A 29 -3.21 -10.02 1.06
CA ARG A 29 -3.40 -11.40 1.48
C ARG A 29 -4.31 -11.40 2.69
N GLU A 30 -5.43 -12.10 2.57
CA GLU A 30 -6.34 -12.29 3.70
C GLU A 30 -6.71 -10.98 4.40
N GLY A 31 -6.97 -9.96 3.59
CA GLY A 31 -7.39 -8.67 4.13
C GLY A 31 -6.27 -7.78 4.61
N VAL A 32 -5.02 -8.20 4.52
CA VAL A 32 -3.87 -7.38 4.86
C VAL A 32 -3.31 -6.77 3.59
N LEU A 33 -3.37 -5.46 3.50
CA LEU A 33 -2.79 -4.74 2.36
C LEU A 33 -1.41 -4.24 2.75
N SER A 34 -0.39 -4.83 2.14
CA SER A 34 0.99 -4.44 2.38
C SER A 34 1.43 -3.46 1.31
N ILE A 35 2.04 -2.36 1.72
CA ILE A 35 2.49 -1.31 0.81
C ILE A 35 3.96 -1.05 1.09
N ARG A 36 4.77 -1.11 0.06
CA ARG A 36 6.19 -0.85 0.18
C ARG A 36 6.61 0.17 -0.88
N PRO A 37 6.70 1.45 -0.52
CA PRO A 37 7.24 2.44 -1.44
C PRO A 37 8.68 2.12 -1.78
N VAL A 38 9.03 2.36 -3.03
CA VAL A 38 10.38 2.07 -3.52
C VAL A 38 11.19 3.35 -3.41
N GLY A 39 12.31 3.25 -2.66
CA GLY A 39 13.14 4.40 -2.38
C GLY A 39 14.27 4.55 -3.31
N PRO A 40 15.29 5.32 -2.89
CA PRO A 40 15.49 5.82 -1.51
C PRO A 40 14.76 7.11 -1.19
N GLU A 41 14.24 7.84 -2.17
CA GLU A 41 13.63 9.14 -1.92
C GLU A 41 12.12 9.05 -1.97
N PHE A 42 11.48 9.85 -1.16
CA PHE A 42 10.03 9.91 -1.12
C PHE A 42 9.61 11.37 -0.93
N GLY A 43 9.36 12.04 -2.06
CA GLY A 43 8.94 13.43 -2.06
C GLY A 43 7.50 13.60 -2.45
N VAL A 44 7.14 14.83 -2.82
CA VAL A 44 5.76 15.16 -3.14
C VAL A 44 5.22 14.29 -4.28
N ARG A 45 6.03 14.15 -5.33
CA ARG A 45 5.58 13.39 -6.50
C ARG A 45 5.35 11.94 -6.15
N GLU A 46 6.28 11.34 -5.41
CA GLU A 46 6.15 9.94 -5.02
C GLU A 46 4.94 9.73 -4.13
N GLU A 47 4.70 10.66 -3.22
CA GLU A 47 3.54 10.57 -2.34
C GLU A 47 2.24 10.58 -3.16
N GLU A 48 2.13 11.49 -4.10
CA GLU A 48 0.92 11.60 -4.91
C GLU A 48 0.66 10.35 -5.73
N VAL A 49 1.72 9.83 -6.35
CA VAL A 49 1.58 8.65 -7.19
C VAL A 49 1.17 7.45 -6.35
N VAL A 50 1.84 7.25 -5.22
CA VAL A 50 1.55 6.09 -4.38
C VAL A 50 0.15 6.19 -3.79
N LEU A 51 -0.28 7.39 -3.40
CA LEU A 51 -1.63 7.56 -2.86
C LEU A 51 -2.69 7.24 -3.91
N ALA A 52 -2.47 7.63 -5.16
CA ALA A 52 -3.42 7.32 -6.22
C ALA A 52 -3.50 5.81 -6.46
N GLU A 53 -2.35 5.15 -6.46
CA GLU A 53 -2.31 3.71 -6.63
C GLU A 53 -2.95 3.00 -5.43
N LEU A 54 -2.74 3.56 -4.24
CA LEU A 54 -3.33 3.02 -3.03
C LEU A 54 -4.85 3.06 -3.09
N GLU A 55 -5.42 4.15 -3.59
CA GLU A 55 -6.88 4.24 -3.69
C GLU A 55 -7.43 3.13 -4.57
N SER A 56 -6.78 2.85 -5.68
CA SER A 56 -7.21 1.74 -6.53
C SER A 56 -7.17 0.42 -5.77
N CYS A 57 -6.11 0.20 -5.02
CA CYS A 57 -5.98 -1.02 -4.24
C CYS A 57 -7.05 -1.12 -3.17
N LEU A 58 -7.33 -0.02 -2.48
CA LEU A 58 -8.35 -0.01 -1.44
C LEU A 58 -9.73 -0.32 -2.00
N GLN A 59 -10.04 0.21 -3.19
CA GLN A 59 -11.31 -0.10 -3.83
C GLN A 59 -11.39 -1.57 -4.16
N GLN A 60 -10.29 -2.15 -4.58
CA GLN A 60 -10.26 -3.55 -4.93
C GLN A 60 -10.46 -4.46 -3.71
N VAL A 61 -9.83 -4.11 -2.59
CA VAL A 61 -9.97 -4.88 -1.37
C VAL A 61 -11.36 -4.70 -0.76
N GLY A 62 -11.86 -3.46 -0.76
CA GLY A 62 -13.19 -3.16 -0.27
C GLY A 62 -13.37 -3.54 1.18
N ARG A 63 -14.48 -4.17 1.48
CA ARG A 63 -14.83 -4.52 2.87
C ARG A 63 -13.97 -5.62 3.46
N ARG A 64 -13.16 -6.26 2.66
CA ARG A 64 -12.26 -7.30 3.16
C ARG A 64 -11.05 -6.73 3.87
N LEU A 65 -10.84 -5.42 3.77
CA LEU A 65 -9.68 -4.80 4.38
C LEU A 65 -9.72 -4.95 5.89
N ARG A 66 -8.69 -5.55 6.47
CA ARG A 66 -8.57 -5.74 7.91
C ARG A 66 -7.42 -4.92 8.46
N SER A 67 -6.33 -4.80 7.73
CA SER A 67 -5.20 -4.01 8.19
C SER A 67 -4.37 -3.54 7.01
N ILE A 68 -3.63 -2.47 7.25
CA ILE A 68 -2.67 -1.93 6.30
C ILE A 68 -1.29 -2.05 6.92
N ALA A 69 -0.38 -2.68 6.19
CA ALA A 69 1.01 -2.82 6.64
C ALA A 69 1.88 -1.97 5.73
N LEU A 70 2.44 -0.91 6.28
CA LEU A 70 3.28 0.00 5.52
C LEU A 70 4.74 -0.30 5.81
N ASP A 71 5.50 -0.60 4.76
CA ASP A 71 6.92 -0.92 4.88
C ASP A 71 7.71 0.20 4.23
N MET A 72 8.33 1.03 5.07
CA MET A 72 9.14 2.17 4.62
C MET A 72 10.63 1.88 4.66
N THR A 73 11.00 0.61 4.74
CA THR A 73 12.41 0.26 4.88
C THR A 73 13.27 0.66 3.69
N ASP A 74 12.65 0.79 2.51
CA ASP A 74 13.37 1.18 1.31
C ASP A 74 13.66 2.68 1.25
N ILE A 75 12.99 3.45 2.09
CA ILE A 75 13.15 4.90 2.12
C ILE A 75 14.30 5.23 3.06
N ALA A 76 15.35 5.84 2.51
CA ALA A 76 16.57 6.07 3.26
C ALA A 76 16.34 7.01 4.43
N THR A 77 15.61 8.08 4.23
CA THR A 77 15.36 9.06 5.27
C THR A 77 13.90 9.50 5.17
N PRO A 78 13.06 9.09 6.11
CA PRO A 78 11.67 9.55 6.11
C PRO A 78 11.67 11.04 6.43
N LYS A 79 11.42 11.83 5.42
CA LYS A 79 11.31 13.27 5.59
C LYS A 79 9.85 13.62 5.83
N SER A 80 9.55 14.92 5.84
CA SER A 80 8.20 15.38 6.15
C SER A 80 7.16 14.74 5.27
N HIS A 81 7.46 14.48 4.00
CA HIS A 81 6.49 13.84 3.12
C HIS A 81 6.26 12.40 3.49
N GLY A 82 7.28 11.70 3.95
CA GLY A 82 7.11 10.33 4.42
C GLY A 82 6.22 10.27 5.64
N LEU A 83 6.42 11.19 6.58
CA LEU A 83 5.58 11.25 7.76
C LEU A 83 4.14 11.61 7.40
N LYS A 84 3.98 12.56 6.48
CA LYS A 84 2.66 12.96 6.03
C LYS A 84 1.94 11.78 5.39
N PHE A 85 2.67 11.00 4.61
CA PHE A 85 2.12 9.80 3.99
C PHE A 85 1.65 8.80 5.05
N CYS A 86 2.44 8.62 6.10
CA CYS A 86 2.05 7.72 7.19
C CYS A 86 0.78 8.20 7.89
N PHE A 87 0.66 9.50 8.13
CA PHE A 87 -0.55 10.06 8.71
C PHE A 87 -1.75 9.83 7.82
N GLU A 88 -1.57 10.04 6.53
CA GLU A 88 -2.67 9.88 5.59
C GLU A 88 -3.16 8.44 5.56
N LEU A 89 -2.22 7.49 5.58
CA LEU A 89 -2.59 6.09 5.61
C LEU A 89 -3.29 5.73 6.92
N SER A 90 -2.83 6.29 8.03
CA SER A 90 -3.48 6.04 9.31
C SER A 90 -4.92 6.52 9.29
N ARG A 91 -5.16 7.68 8.69
CA ARG A 91 -6.52 8.20 8.58
C ARG A 91 -7.40 7.28 7.75
N ARG A 92 -6.87 6.76 6.64
CA ARG A 92 -7.64 5.87 5.79
C ARG A 92 -7.93 4.55 6.48
N ALA A 93 -6.96 4.01 7.18
CA ALA A 93 -7.17 2.79 7.93
C ALA A 93 -8.27 2.98 8.97
N LYS A 94 -8.20 4.08 9.70
CA LYS A 94 -9.20 4.36 10.72
C LYS A 94 -10.59 4.53 10.11
N ARG A 95 -10.67 5.22 8.97
CA ARG A 95 -11.94 5.41 8.30
C ARG A 95 -12.58 4.09 7.93
N ASP A 96 -11.77 3.11 7.53
CA ASP A 96 -12.25 1.81 7.09
C ASP A 96 -12.21 0.77 8.19
N HIS A 97 -12.02 1.20 9.44
CA HIS A 97 -11.99 0.31 10.61
C HIS A 97 -10.91 -0.76 10.48
N ALA A 98 -9.80 -0.42 9.87
CA ALA A 98 -8.67 -1.32 9.72
C ALA A 98 -7.55 -0.92 10.67
N SER A 99 -6.78 -1.89 11.11
CA SER A 99 -5.59 -1.59 11.89
C SER A 99 -4.46 -1.19 10.96
N MET A 100 -3.40 -0.65 11.52
CA MET A 100 -2.25 -0.24 10.73
C MET A 100 -0.96 -0.52 11.47
N SER A 101 0.03 -1.00 10.73
CA SER A 101 1.38 -1.15 11.25
C SER A 101 2.34 -0.47 10.29
N ILE A 102 3.43 0.04 10.84
CA ILE A 102 4.44 0.74 10.06
C ILE A 102 5.80 0.17 10.41
N ARG A 103 6.56 -0.17 9.39
CA ARG A 103 7.94 -0.61 9.55
C ARG A 103 8.85 0.43 8.93
N VAL A 104 9.85 0.86 9.66
CA VAL A 104 10.84 1.80 9.14
C VAL A 104 12.19 1.12 9.13
N GLY A 105 13.07 1.64 8.27
CA GLY A 105 14.41 1.10 8.19
C GLY A 105 15.21 1.40 9.42
N SER A 106 16.16 0.52 9.71
CA SER A 106 17.11 0.74 10.79
C SER A 106 18.13 1.77 10.33
N THR A 107 18.35 2.75 11.16
CA THR A 107 19.36 3.77 10.87
C THR A 107 20.52 3.65 11.83
N ALA A 108 20.91 2.47 12.09
CA ALA A 108 22.00 2.22 13.02
C ALA A 108 23.27 2.96 12.63
#